data_462fab49da4f2b49580b9c6db7412f8f
#
_entry.id   462fab49da4f2b49580b9c6db7412f8f
#
_cell.length_a   1.000
_cell.length_b   1.000
_cell.length_c   1.000
_cell.angle_alpha   90.00
_cell.angle_beta   90.00
_cell.angle_gamma   90.00
#
_symmetry.space_group_name_H-M   'P 1'
#
loop_
_entity.id
_entity.type
_entity.pdbx_description
1 polymer ?
#
loop_
_entity_poly.entity_id
_entity_poly.type
_entity_poly.pdbx_seq_one_letter_code
_entity_poly.pdbx_strand_id
1 'polypeptide(L)'
;MTTNKSHYTIATQWIVPENMISEVEQFFQEHETWMRETHNLSGDAEPRIVDYSVSKAPQYIDNDLEKGPSGKTIYSLYEAYVTDQGAMKHFELWQSHQGAETMAKRSE
;
A
#
# COMPACT_ATOMS: atom_id res chain seq x y z
N MET A 1 -13.51 -9.61 -21.59
CA MET A 1 -12.41 -9.19 -20.73
C MET A 1 -11.81 -10.39 -20.05
N THR A 2 -10.52 -10.44 -20.03
CA THR A 2 -9.82 -11.53 -19.37
C THR A 2 -9.82 -11.31 -17.86
N THR A 3 -10.17 -12.33 -17.12
CA THR A 3 -10.05 -12.25 -15.67
C THR A 3 -8.59 -12.37 -15.27
N ASN A 4 -8.20 -11.68 -14.22
CA ASN A 4 -6.83 -11.70 -13.70
C ASN A 4 -6.68 -12.70 -12.56
N LYS A 5 -7.24 -13.89 -12.74
CA LYS A 5 -7.22 -14.93 -11.70
C LYS A 5 -5.81 -15.37 -11.32
N SER A 6 -4.87 -15.24 -12.27
CA SER A 6 -3.47 -15.60 -12.02
C SER A 6 -2.69 -14.49 -11.35
N HIS A 7 -3.24 -13.26 -11.28
CA HIS A 7 -2.58 -12.16 -10.62
C HIS A 7 -2.70 -12.29 -9.11
N TYR A 8 -1.64 -11.98 -8.42
CA TYR A 8 -1.64 -11.94 -6.96
C TYR A 8 -1.77 -10.50 -6.50
N THR A 9 -2.71 -10.24 -5.60
CA THR A 9 -2.97 -8.88 -5.12
C THR A 9 -2.68 -8.75 -3.64
N ILE A 10 -2.21 -7.56 -3.27
CA ILE A 10 -2.06 -7.14 -1.89
C ILE A 10 -2.97 -5.93 -1.70
N ALA A 11 -3.86 -6.01 -0.74
CA ALA A 11 -4.77 -4.91 -0.43
C ALA A 11 -4.77 -4.69 1.08
N THR A 12 -4.40 -3.49 1.49
CA THR A 12 -4.26 -3.17 2.91
C THR A 12 -4.91 -1.81 3.19
N GLN A 13 -5.54 -1.69 4.35
CA GLN A 13 -6.13 -0.44 4.79
C GLN A 13 -5.64 -0.08 6.19
N TRP A 14 -5.47 1.23 6.42
CA TRP A 14 -5.11 1.77 7.72
C TRP A 14 -6.05 2.90 8.06
N ILE A 15 -6.47 2.96 9.31
CA ILE A 15 -7.23 4.08 9.85
C ILE A 15 -6.24 4.96 10.61
N VAL A 16 -6.07 6.20 10.14
CA VAL A 16 -5.00 7.08 10.57
C VAL A 16 -5.58 8.29 11.30
N PRO A 17 -5.20 8.52 12.57
CA PRO A 17 -5.63 9.71 13.27
C PRO A 17 -4.96 10.96 12.69
N GLU A 18 -5.61 12.10 12.89
CA GLU A 18 -5.20 13.36 12.29
C GLU A 18 -3.74 13.71 12.58
N ASN A 19 -3.28 13.47 13.79
CA ASN A 19 -1.90 13.82 14.19
C ASN A 19 -0.84 12.93 13.56
N MET A 20 -1.22 11.88 12.82
CA MET A 20 -0.27 10.99 12.15
C MET A 20 -0.32 11.08 10.63
N ILE A 21 -1.20 11.91 10.08
CA ILE A 21 -1.39 12.00 8.63
C ILE A 21 -0.10 12.41 7.92
N SER A 22 0.61 13.40 8.45
CA SER A 22 1.85 13.88 7.84
C SER A 22 2.90 12.76 7.73
N GLU A 23 3.06 11.98 8.78
CA GLU A 23 4.01 10.85 8.78
C GLU A 23 3.61 9.75 7.80
N VAL A 24 2.32 9.46 7.72
CA VAL A 24 1.81 8.43 6.83
C VAL A 24 1.95 8.87 5.37
N GLU A 25 1.65 10.14 5.07
CA GLU A 25 1.83 10.68 3.72
C GLU A 25 3.30 10.60 3.29
N GLN A 26 4.21 10.94 4.19
CA GLN A 26 5.64 10.84 3.91
C GLN A 26 6.05 9.38 3.68
N PHE A 27 5.53 8.47 4.48
CA PHE A 27 5.80 7.03 4.29
C PHE A 27 5.38 6.58 2.89
N PHE A 28 4.18 6.96 2.46
CA PHE A 28 3.70 6.54 1.14
C PHE A 28 4.53 7.14 0.01
N GLN A 29 5.03 8.37 0.16
CA GLN A 29 5.92 8.95 -0.83
C GLN A 29 7.22 8.15 -0.93
N GLU A 30 7.80 7.79 0.20
CA GLU A 30 9.02 6.97 0.24
C GLU A 30 8.77 5.59 -0.34
N HIS A 31 7.63 4.99 -0.02
CA HIS A 31 7.26 3.68 -0.52
C HIS A 31 7.08 3.71 -2.04
N GLU A 32 6.43 4.74 -2.56
CA GLU A 32 6.25 4.87 -4.01
C GLU A 32 7.59 4.99 -4.73
N THR A 33 8.50 5.80 -4.20
CA THR A 33 9.85 5.94 -4.77
C THR A 33 10.57 4.59 -4.78
N TRP A 34 10.53 3.89 -3.66
CA TRP A 34 11.15 2.57 -3.53
C TRP A 34 10.53 1.56 -4.50
N MET A 35 9.20 1.60 -4.66
CA MET A 35 8.50 0.73 -5.60
C MET A 35 8.98 0.96 -7.02
N ARG A 36 9.13 2.21 -7.44
CA ARG A 36 9.61 2.55 -8.78
C ARG A 36 11.04 2.09 -9.02
N GLU A 37 11.86 2.10 -7.99
CA GLU A 37 13.27 1.71 -8.11
C GLU A 37 13.46 0.20 -8.13
N THR A 38 12.56 -0.55 -7.53
CA THR A 38 12.75 -2.00 -7.31
C THR A 38 11.80 -2.88 -8.10
N HIS A 39 10.69 -2.35 -8.62
CA HIS A 39 9.67 -3.15 -9.28
C HIS A 39 9.70 -2.93 -10.79
N ASN A 40 9.30 -3.97 -11.53
CA ASN A 40 9.36 -3.96 -12.99
C ASN A 40 7.95 -3.95 -13.58
N LEU A 41 7.72 -3.04 -14.53
CA LEU A 41 6.43 -2.91 -15.21
C LEU A 41 6.37 -3.74 -16.50
N SER A 42 7.50 -4.32 -16.90
CA SER A 42 7.58 -5.14 -18.12
C SER A 42 8.66 -6.19 -17.93
N GLY A 43 8.67 -7.16 -18.83
CA GLY A 43 9.65 -8.24 -18.79
C GLY A 43 9.30 -9.31 -17.78
N ASP A 44 10.25 -10.19 -17.49
CA ASP A 44 10.05 -11.34 -16.60
C ASP A 44 10.79 -11.23 -15.27
N ALA A 45 11.55 -10.16 -15.08
CA ALA A 45 12.30 -9.99 -13.82
C ALA A 45 11.35 -9.64 -12.69
N GLU A 46 11.47 -10.36 -11.59
CA GLU A 46 10.67 -10.10 -10.38
C GLU A 46 11.31 -9.01 -9.53
N PRO A 47 10.52 -8.21 -8.79
CA PRO A 47 9.05 -8.26 -8.75
C PRO A 47 8.43 -7.62 -10.00
N ARG A 48 7.58 -8.36 -10.67
CA ARG A 48 6.86 -7.89 -11.85
C ARG A 48 5.45 -7.43 -11.42
N ILE A 49 5.26 -6.13 -11.38
CA ILE A 49 4.03 -5.52 -10.89
C ILE A 49 3.14 -5.09 -12.07
N VAL A 50 1.84 -5.20 -11.88
CA VAL A 50 0.83 -4.82 -12.87
C VAL A 50 0.19 -3.50 -12.50
N ASP A 51 -0.08 -3.29 -11.21
CA ASP A 51 -0.79 -2.12 -10.74
C ASP A 51 -0.36 -1.76 -9.33
N TYR A 52 -0.38 -0.47 -9.03
CA TYR A 52 -0.06 0.07 -7.73
C TYR A 52 -0.89 1.33 -7.53
N SER A 53 -1.61 1.41 -6.42
CA SER A 53 -2.35 2.62 -6.09
C SER A 53 -2.44 2.82 -4.59
N VAL A 54 -2.44 4.09 -4.20
CA VAL A 54 -2.71 4.51 -2.84
C VAL A 54 -3.86 5.49 -2.91
N SER A 55 -4.87 5.27 -2.09
CA SER A 55 -6.01 6.16 -2.02
C SER A 55 -6.34 6.50 -0.58
N LYS A 56 -7.10 7.57 -0.38
CA LYS A 56 -7.51 7.98 0.94
C LYS A 56 -8.95 8.49 0.92
N ALA A 57 -9.62 8.32 2.05
CA ALA A 57 -10.97 8.81 2.23
C ALA A 57 -11.19 9.12 3.71
N PRO A 58 -12.08 10.07 4.04
CA PRO A 58 -12.42 10.27 5.44
C PRO A 58 -13.16 9.06 5.98
N GLN A 59 -12.87 8.70 7.23
CA GLN A 59 -13.67 7.72 7.96
C GLN A 59 -14.88 8.43 8.55
N TYR A 60 -16.04 7.83 8.44
CA TYR A 60 -17.27 8.36 9.01
C TYR A 60 -17.58 7.67 10.33
N ILE A 61 -18.18 8.41 11.27
CA ILE A 61 -18.58 7.87 12.56
C ILE A 61 -19.55 6.72 12.35
N ASP A 62 -19.25 5.54 12.91
CA ASP A 62 -20.05 4.32 12.76
C ASP A 62 -20.30 3.93 11.30
N ASN A 63 -19.41 4.34 10.38
CA ASN A 63 -19.55 4.12 8.95
C ASN A 63 -20.85 4.72 8.39
N ASP A 64 -21.33 5.78 9.02
CA ASP A 64 -22.60 6.43 8.66
C ASP A 64 -22.32 7.85 8.18
N LEU A 65 -22.59 8.10 6.89
CA LEU A 65 -22.37 9.41 6.27
C LEU A 65 -23.14 10.52 6.99
N GLU A 66 -24.31 10.21 7.53
CA GLU A 66 -25.13 11.20 8.21
C GLU A 66 -24.54 11.66 9.53
N LYS A 67 -23.70 10.82 10.15
CA LYS A 67 -23.06 11.15 11.42
C LYS A 67 -21.81 12.02 11.24
N GLY A 68 -21.37 12.18 9.99
CA GLY A 68 -20.23 13.02 9.67
C GLY A 68 -18.88 12.33 9.86
N PRO A 69 -17.80 13.02 9.48
CA PRO A 69 -16.45 12.47 9.59
C PRO A 69 -16.02 12.30 11.02
N SER A 70 -15.25 11.23 11.28
CA SER A 70 -14.72 10.93 12.61
C SER A 70 -13.49 11.75 12.97
N GLY A 71 -12.87 12.42 12.00
CA GLY A 71 -11.56 13.07 12.15
C GLY A 71 -10.41 12.17 11.76
N LYS A 72 -10.67 10.92 11.44
CA LYS A 72 -9.64 9.97 10.97
C LYS A 72 -9.75 9.77 9.48
N THR A 73 -8.65 9.35 8.86
CA THR A 73 -8.57 9.09 7.42
C THR A 73 -8.27 7.62 7.18
N ILE A 74 -8.96 7.02 6.21
CA ILE A 74 -8.66 5.66 5.78
C ILE A 74 -7.70 5.75 4.60
N TYR A 75 -6.55 5.09 4.72
CA TYR A 75 -5.61 4.94 3.62
C TYR A 75 -5.70 3.51 3.11
N SER A 76 -5.73 3.37 1.78
CA SER A 76 -5.82 2.07 1.12
C SER A 76 -4.63 1.92 0.18
N LEU A 77 -3.92 0.80 0.31
CA LEU A 77 -2.82 0.43 -0.58
C LEU A 77 -3.26 -0.79 -1.37
N TYR A 78 -3.11 -0.72 -2.68
CA TYR A 78 -3.42 -1.82 -3.58
C TYR A 78 -2.23 -2.08 -4.49
N GLU A 79 -1.80 -3.34 -4.57
CA GLU A 79 -0.72 -3.77 -5.45
C GLU A 79 -1.16 -5.05 -6.15
N ALA A 80 -0.90 -5.17 -7.44
CA ALA A 80 -1.19 -6.38 -8.19
C ALA A 80 0.08 -6.85 -8.89
N TYR A 81 0.41 -8.12 -8.72
CA TYR A 81 1.60 -8.75 -9.28
C TYR A 81 1.19 -9.80 -10.31
N VAL A 82 2.05 -10.03 -11.30
CA VAL A 82 1.79 -11.05 -12.31
C VAL A 82 1.69 -12.42 -11.66
N THR A 83 2.54 -12.70 -10.66
CA THR A 83 2.55 -13.97 -9.94
C THR A 83 2.73 -13.74 -8.44
N ASP A 84 2.46 -14.78 -7.65
CA ASP A 84 2.72 -14.76 -6.21
C ASP A 84 4.21 -14.58 -5.89
N GLN A 85 5.09 -15.03 -6.79
CA GLN A 85 6.53 -14.86 -6.61
C GLN A 85 6.93 -13.39 -6.62
N GLY A 86 6.25 -12.57 -7.41
CA GLY A 86 6.47 -11.13 -7.40
C GLY A 86 6.14 -10.51 -6.06
N ALA A 87 5.02 -10.89 -5.46
CA ALA A 87 4.63 -10.42 -4.14
C ALA A 87 5.62 -10.88 -3.07
N MET A 88 6.08 -12.13 -3.14
CA MET A 88 7.06 -12.64 -2.19
C MET A 88 8.38 -11.88 -2.30
N LYS A 89 8.82 -11.58 -3.52
CA LYS A 89 10.04 -10.79 -3.74
C LYS A 89 9.88 -9.38 -3.21
N HIS A 90 8.71 -8.78 -3.37
CA HIS A 90 8.39 -7.48 -2.80
C HIS A 90 8.62 -7.48 -1.29
N PHE A 91 8.11 -8.48 -0.58
CA PHE A 91 8.29 -8.55 0.88
C PHE A 91 9.74 -8.75 1.27
N GLU A 92 10.49 -9.58 0.55
CA GLU A 92 11.92 -9.77 0.82
C GLU A 92 12.69 -8.46 0.68
N LEU A 93 12.46 -7.74 -0.41
CA LEU A 93 13.14 -6.46 -0.65
C LEU A 93 12.75 -5.42 0.39
N TRP A 94 11.47 -5.42 0.77
CA TRP A 94 10.97 -4.48 1.77
C TRP A 94 11.60 -4.71 3.13
N GLN A 95 11.78 -5.96 3.54
CA GLN A 95 12.40 -6.29 4.82
C GLN A 95 13.82 -5.78 4.94
N SER A 96 14.54 -5.68 3.85
CA SER A 96 15.90 -5.12 3.86
C SER A 96 15.94 -3.61 3.64
N HIS A 97 14.80 -2.96 3.44
CA HIS A 97 14.70 -1.53 3.25
C HIS A 97 14.50 -0.82 4.59
N GLN A 98 15.17 0.33 4.78
CA GLN A 98 15.06 1.09 6.03
C GLN A 98 13.62 1.51 6.37
N GLY A 99 12.80 1.72 5.34
CA GLY A 99 11.40 2.07 5.55
C GLY A 99 10.59 1.02 6.28
N ALA A 100 11.01 -0.24 6.22
CA ALA A 100 10.32 -1.34 6.90
C ALA A 100 10.29 -1.15 8.41
N GLU A 101 11.41 -0.73 9.01
CA GLU A 101 11.45 -0.46 10.44
C GLU A 101 10.54 0.68 10.84
N THR A 102 10.54 1.73 10.03
CA THR A 102 9.68 2.89 10.28
C THR A 102 8.22 2.49 10.23
N MET A 103 7.84 1.68 9.25
CA MET A 103 6.46 1.21 9.13
C MET A 103 6.06 0.31 10.29
N ALA A 104 6.94 -0.61 10.70
CA ALA A 104 6.69 -1.48 11.83
C ALA A 104 6.44 -0.68 13.11
N LYS A 105 7.21 0.37 13.33
CA LYS A 105 7.03 1.25 14.50
C LYS A 105 5.71 1.99 14.46
N ARG A 106 5.28 2.41 13.27
CA ARG A 106 4.00 3.11 13.12
C ARG A 106 2.80 2.18 13.31
N SER A 107 3.00 0.90 13.06
CA SER A 107 1.93 -0.09 13.20
C SER A 107 1.76 -0.59 14.63
N GLU A 108 2.73 -0.34 15.47
CA GLU A 108 2.64 -0.67 16.88
C GLU A 108 1.79 0.37 17.61
#